data_7c4e574ed7cc65d827f1d0462d27e49a
#
_entry.id   7c4e574ed7cc65d827f1d0462d27e49a
#
_cell.length_a   1.000
_cell.length_b   1.000
_cell.length_c   1.000
_cell.angle_alpha   90.00
_cell.angle_beta   90.00
_cell.angle_gamma   90.00
#
_symmetry.space_group_name_H-M   'P 1'
#
loop_
_entity.id
_entity.type
_entity.pdbx_description
1 polymer ?
#
loop_
_entity_poly.entity_id
_entity_poly.type
_entity_poly.pdbx_seq_one_letter_code
_entity_poly.pdbx_strand_id
1 'polypeptide(L)'
;MNTIENLLQVYRENSAGFGTRITLNGAGDKDVYNITAPFHWLGQEYIAGRVESRDSEFSEVRFFEKTETDIYQLVENTTVLALQDPFVTFVQGELIIGGVEVFPKETDPTMLDWRTNLYRATSLTDFEQILAGPIGMKDLRIKELADGRILVLTRPQGEKGGRGKIGAIVMDSLTELTIEKIEAAPLLKRNFSGEEWGGGNELHLLEDERIGVLGHIACFDEAGDRHYYACSFRLNEDFSQIEQEKNK
;
A
#
# COMPACT_ATOMS: atom_id res chain seq x y z
N MET A 1 18.40 3.41 -4.93
CA MET A 1 17.56 2.65 -5.91
C MET A 1 18.04 3.00 -7.31
N ASN A 2 17.83 2.16 -8.30
CA ASN A 2 18.02 2.54 -9.69
C ASN A 2 17.00 3.63 -10.07
N THR A 3 17.36 4.49 -11.03
CA THR A 3 16.40 5.48 -11.57
C THR A 3 15.31 4.79 -12.40
N ILE A 4 14.18 5.45 -12.59
CA ILE A 4 13.09 4.97 -13.46
C ILE A 4 13.64 4.64 -14.86
N GLU A 5 14.50 5.48 -15.42
CA GLU A 5 15.08 5.26 -16.74
C GLU A 5 15.85 3.93 -16.82
N ASN A 6 16.70 3.65 -15.84
CA ASN A 6 17.45 2.39 -15.77
C ASN A 6 16.52 1.19 -15.59
N LEU A 7 15.48 1.31 -14.76
CA LEU A 7 14.52 0.23 -14.54
C LEU A 7 13.70 -0.06 -15.80
N LEU A 8 13.27 0.98 -16.51
CA LEU A 8 12.54 0.83 -17.78
C LEU A 8 13.41 0.23 -18.88
N GLN A 9 14.71 0.57 -18.93
CA GLN A 9 15.64 -0.06 -19.87
C GLN A 9 15.72 -1.58 -19.60
N VAL A 10 15.95 -1.97 -18.35
CA VAL A 10 16.00 -3.39 -17.96
C VAL A 10 14.68 -4.10 -18.30
N TYR A 11 13.53 -3.47 -18.03
CA TYR A 11 12.23 -4.05 -18.35
C TYR A 11 12.02 -4.27 -19.85
N ARG A 12 12.46 -3.32 -20.69
CA ARG A 12 12.33 -3.43 -22.16
C ARG A 12 13.26 -4.49 -22.77
N GLU A 13 14.41 -4.74 -22.14
CA GLU A 13 15.38 -5.76 -22.56
C GLU A 13 14.96 -7.18 -22.14
N ASN A 14 14.09 -7.30 -21.12
CA ASN A 14 13.60 -8.58 -20.62
C ASN A 14 12.12 -8.73 -20.96
N SER A 15 11.73 -9.86 -21.55
CA SER A 15 10.33 -10.13 -21.83
C SER A 15 9.53 -10.20 -20.52
N ALA A 16 8.48 -9.40 -20.40
CA ALA A 16 7.51 -9.53 -19.32
C ALA A 16 6.78 -10.87 -19.41
N GLY A 17 6.45 -11.45 -18.27
CA GLY A 17 5.59 -12.63 -18.20
C GLY A 17 4.18 -12.31 -18.73
N PHE A 18 3.40 -13.36 -18.96
CA PHE A 18 1.99 -13.23 -19.31
C PHE A 18 1.18 -13.00 -18.03
N GLY A 19 0.19 -12.09 -18.09
CA GLY A 19 -0.78 -11.87 -17.03
C GLY A 19 -2.18 -12.27 -17.49
N THR A 20 -3.01 -12.72 -16.56
CA THR A 20 -4.44 -12.93 -16.80
C THR A 20 -5.23 -11.79 -16.19
N ARG A 21 -6.20 -11.29 -16.94
CA ARG A 21 -7.10 -10.24 -16.45
C ARG A 21 -8.14 -10.87 -15.54
N ILE A 22 -8.26 -10.37 -14.31
CA ILE A 22 -9.36 -10.73 -13.42
C ILE A 22 -10.61 -9.90 -13.72
N THR A 23 -11.77 -10.45 -13.39
CA THR A 23 -13.07 -9.78 -13.51
C THR A 23 -13.65 -9.55 -12.12
N LEU A 24 -14.03 -8.30 -11.84
CA LEU A 24 -14.66 -7.87 -10.59
C LEU A 24 -16.11 -7.45 -10.92
N ASN A 25 -17.08 -8.24 -10.48
CA ASN A 25 -18.48 -8.00 -10.74
C ASN A 25 -19.20 -7.34 -9.56
N GLY A 26 -20.28 -6.60 -9.82
CA GLY A 26 -21.18 -6.07 -8.80
C GLY A 26 -20.92 -4.62 -8.37
N ALA A 27 -19.92 -3.95 -8.95
CA ALA A 27 -19.63 -2.54 -8.63
C ALA A 27 -20.57 -1.54 -9.35
N GLY A 28 -21.49 -2.02 -10.19
CA GLY A 28 -22.39 -1.17 -10.97
C GLY A 28 -21.64 -0.39 -12.04
N ASP A 29 -21.88 0.92 -12.09
CA ASP A 29 -21.23 1.86 -13.00
C ASP A 29 -19.95 2.50 -12.45
N LYS A 30 -19.54 2.09 -11.23
CA LYS A 30 -18.31 2.55 -10.59
C LYS A 30 -17.09 1.81 -11.14
N ASP A 31 -15.96 2.48 -11.17
CA ASP A 31 -14.67 1.86 -11.47
C ASP A 31 -14.12 1.14 -10.23
N VAL A 32 -13.39 0.03 -10.45
CA VAL A 32 -12.67 -0.70 -9.41
C VAL A 32 -11.20 -0.78 -9.80
N TYR A 33 -10.33 -0.29 -8.94
CA TYR A 33 -8.88 -0.29 -9.17
C TYR A 33 -8.09 -0.26 -7.85
N ASN A 34 -6.76 -0.26 -7.94
CA ASN A 34 -5.86 -0.33 -6.78
C ASN A 34 -6.27 -1.44 -5.82
N ILE A 35 -6.48 -2.62 -6.36
CA ILE A 35 -6.90 -3.81 -5.60
C ILE A 35 -5.73 -4.37 -4.77
N THR A 36 -6.06 -5.06 -3.68
CA THR A 36 -5.10 -5.90 -2.95
C THR A 36 -4.72 -7.14 -3.76
N ALA A 37 -3.64 -7.82 -3.39
CA ALA A 37 -3.49 -9.22 -3.75
C ALA A 37 -4.66 -10.05 -3.22
N PRO A 38 -4.97 -11.20 -3.82
CA PRO A 38 -5.91 -12.15 -3.25
C PRO A 38 -5.43 -12.62 -1.87
N PHE A 39 -6.36 -12.70 -0.91
CA PHE A 39 -6.08 -13.19 0.43
C PHE A 39 -7.15 -14.16 0.92
N HIS A 40 -6.74 -15.16 1.70
CA HIS A 40 -7.66 -16.14 2.29
C HIS A 40 -8.05 -15.72 3.70
N TRP A 41 -9.33 -15.62 3.95
CA TRP A 41 -9.88 -15.25 5.24
C TRP A 41 -11.28 -15.85 5.43
N LEU A 42 -11.64 -16.27 6.63
CA LEU A 42 -12.94 -16.88 6.96
C LEU A 42 -13.34 -18.05 6.04
N GLY A 43 -12.34 -18.78 5.51
CA GLY A 43 -12.56 -19.94 4.64
C GLY A 43 -12.81 -19.62 3.16
N GLN A 44 -12.70 -18.36 2.76
CA GLN A 44 -12.89 -17.89 1.39
C GLN A 44 -11.67 -17.10 0.90
N GLU A 45 -11.56 -16.91 -0.43
CA GLU A 45 -10.57 -16.04 -1.05
C GLU A 45 -11.23 -14.70 -1.44
N TYR A 46 -10.62 -13.62 -1.01
CA TYR A 46 -11.10 -12.26 -1.24
C TYR A 46 -10.06 -11.38 -1.93
N ILE A 47 -10.55 -10.33 -2.58
CA ILE A 47 -9.79 -9.12 -2.97
C ILE A 47 -10.52 -7.93 -2.34
N ALA A 48 -9.79 -6.98 -1.77
CA ALA A 48 -10.33 -5.67 -1.45
C ALA A 48 -9.94 -4.69 -2.57
N GLY A 49 -10.89 -3.89 -3.03
CA GLY A 49 -10.69 -2.95 -4.14
C GLY A 49 -11.17 -1.54 -3.79
N ARG A 50 -10.52 -0.53 -4.35
CA ARG A 50 -10.98 0.85 -4.36
C ARG A 50 -12.10 0.99 -5.38
N VAL A 51 -13.29 1.36 -4.91
CA VAL A 51 -14.48 1.55 -5.74
C VAL A 51 -14.89 3.01 -5.70
N GLU A 52 -14.96 3.68 -6.84
CA GLU A 52 -15.36 5.10 -6.91
C GLU A 52 -15.98 5.47 -8.25
N SER A 53 -16.68 6.61 -8.28
CA SER A 53 -17.10 7.27 -9.51
C SER A 53 -15.93 8.04 -10.13
N ARG A 54 -15.85 8.11 -11.46
CA ARG A 54 -14.71 8.70 -12.21
C ARG A 54 -14.40 10.16 -11.89
N ASP A 55 -15.39 10.89 -11.44
CA ASP A 55 -15.34 12.33 -11.16
C ASP A 55 -15.26 12.65 -9.66
N SER A 56 -14.93 11.65 -8.84
CA SER A 56 -14.87 11.77 -7.38
C SER A 56 -13.49 11.35 -6.86
N GLU A 57 -12.98 12.08 -5.86
CA GLU A 57 -11.83 11.68 -5.04
C GLU A 57 -12.26 10.88 -3.79
N PHE A 58 -13.59 10.71 -3.57
CA PHE A 58 -14.12 9.94 -2.46
C PHE A 58 -14.41 8.51 -2.91
N SER A 59 -13.71 7.58 -2.30
CA SER A 59 -13.75 6.16 -2.64
C SER A 59 -14.28 5.34 -1.49
N GLU A 60 -14.67 4.13 -1.82
CA GLU A 60 -15.06 3.08 -0.90
C GLU A 60 -14.13 1.87 -1.08
N VAL A 61 -13.65 1.30 0.00
CA VAL A 61 -13.05 -0.04 -0.05
C VAL A 61 -14.16 -1.07 0.08
N ARG A 62 -14.25 -1.94 -0.91
CA ARG A 62 -15.24 -3.02 -0.99
C ARG A 62 -14.52 -4.35 -1.15
N PHE A 63 -15.17 -5.43 -0.67
CA PHE A 63 -14.66 -6.78 -0.74
C PHE A 63 -15.32 -7.54 -1.88
N PHE A 64 -14.50 -8.29 -2.61
CA PHE A 64 -14.94 -9.17 -3.69
C PHE A 64 -14.50 -10.59 -3.34
N GLU A 65 -15.44 -11.51 -3.32
CA GLU A 65 -15.22 -12.93 -3.06
C GLU A 65 -15.03 -13.69 -4.37
N LYS A 66 -14.07 -14.61 -4.40
CA LYS A 66 -13.82 -15.46 -5.56
C LYS A 66 -15.00 -16.41 -5.79
N THR A 67 -15.53 -16.40 -7.00
CA THR A 67 -16.61 -17.30 -7.42
C THR A 67 -16.12 -18.35 -8.40
N GLU A 68 -15.19 -17.97 -9.28
CA GLU A 68 -14.59 -18.85 -10.30
C GLU A 68 -13.12 -18.45 -10.51
N THR A 69 -12.41 -19.19 -11.36
CA THR A 69 -11.04 -18.79 -11.76
C THR A 69 -11.06 -17.39 -12.38
N ASP A 70 -10.26 -16.49 -11.81
CA ASP A 70 -10.12 -15.09 -12.24
C ASP A 70 -11.42 -14.25 -12.20
N ILE A 71 -12.48 -14.73 -11.50
CA ILE A 71 -13.75 -14.03 -11.34
C ILE A 71 -14.07 -13.84 -9.87
N TYR A 72 -14.34 -12.59 -9.49
CA TYR A 72 -14.72 -12.20 -8.14
C TYR A 72 -16.02 -11.42 -8.17
N GLN A 73 -16.86 -11.63 -7.18
CA GLN A 73 -18.17 -11.01 -7.01
C GLN A 73 -18.16 -10.11 -5.77
N LEU A 74 -18.68 -8.88 -5.89
CA LEU A 74 -18.88 -7.98 -4.77
C LEU A 74 -19.68 -8.68 -3.66
N VAL A 75 -19.15 -8.63 -2.43
CA VAL A 75 -19.86 -9.11 -1.24
C VAL A 75 -20.80 -8.02 -0.76
N GLU A 76 -22.08 -8.33 -0.75
CA GLU A 76 -23.12 -7.43 -0.27
C GLU A 76 -23.17 -7.36 1.26
N ASN A 77 -23.75 -6.31 1.81
CA ASN A 77 -23.98 -6.12 3.25
C ASN A 77 -22.72 -6.18 4.11
N THR A 78 -21.58 -5.74 3.57
CA THR A 78 -20.34 -5.54 4.32
C THR A 78 -20.25 -4.10 4.84
N THR A 79 -19.43 -3.88 5.87
CA THR A 79 -19.06 -2.50 6.25
C THR A 79 -18.29 -1.86 5.10
N VAL A 80 -18.67 -0.65 4.77
CA VAL A 80 -17.99 0.17 3.76
C VAL A 80 -16.95 1.03 4.47
N LEU A 81 -15.69 0.90 4.08
CA LEU A 81 -14.63 1.77 4.56
C LEU A 81 -14.42 2.91 3.57
N ALA A 82 -14.57 4.17 4.02
CA ALA A 82 -14.35 5.37 3.21
C ALA A 82 -12.85 5.61 3.02
N LEU A 83 -12.20 4.78 2.21
CA LEU A 83 -10.76 4.75 2.01
C LEU A 83 -10.41 4.60 0.53
N GLN A 84 -9.22 5.08 0.16
CA GLN A 84 -8.53 4.80 -1.10
C GLN A 84 -7.44 3.75 -0.88
N ASP A 85 -6.98 3.10 -1.95
CA ASP A 85 -5.76 2.31 -2.05
C ASP A 85 -5.60 1.27 -0.92
N PRO A 86 -6.54 0.31 -0.80
CA PRO A 86 -6.53 -0.66 0.29
C PRO A 86 -5.30 -1.55 0.25
N PHE A 87 -4.85 -1.97 1.42
CA PHE A 87 -3.92 -3.08 1.59
C PHE A 87 -4.39 -3.98 2.73
N VAL A 88 -3.99 -5.24 2.67
CA VAL A 88 -4.31 -6.26 3.67
C VAL A 88 -3.03 -6.93 4.14
N THR A 89 -2.95 -7.20 5.42
CA THR A 89 -1.91 -8.03 6.02
C THR A 89 -2.47 -8.78 7.22
N PHE A 90 -1.75 -9.82 7.66
CA PHE A 90 -2.07 -10.51 8.91
C PHE A 90 -1.02 -10.19 9.95
N VAL A 91 -1.46 -9.90 11.16
CA VAL A 91 -0.61 -9.68 12.34
C VAL A 91 -1.17 -10.51 13.47
N GLN A 92 -0.36 -11.44 14.00
CA GLN A 92 -0.76 -12.40 15.05
C GLN A 92 -2.03 -13.19 14.70
N GLY A 93 -2.22 -13.49 13.40
CA GLY A 93 -3.38 -14.21 12.89
C GLY A 93 -4.64 -13.35 12.68
N GLU A 94 -4.63 -12.08 13.08
CA GLU A 94 -5.73 -11.13 12.87
C GLU A 94 -5.57 -10.41 11.52
N LEU A 95 -6.68 -10.23 10.80
CA LEU A 95 -6.68 -9.45 9.57
C LEU A 95 -6.58 -7.96 9.90
N ILE A 96 -5.57 -7.31 9.35
CA ILE A 96 -5.45 -5.85 9.35
C ILE A 96 -5.66 -5.35 7.93
N ILE A 97 -6.61 -4.44 7.78
CA ILE A 97 -6.83 -3.71 6.53
C ILE A 97 -6.47 -2.24 6.75
N GLY A 98 -5.79 -1.67 5.77
CA GLY A 98 -5.47 -0.25 5.76
C GLY A 98 -5.84 0.39 4.44
N GLY A 99 -5.91 1.71 4.43
CA GLY A 99 -6.15 2.52 3.25
C GLY A 99 -6.03 4.00 3.57
N VAL A 100 -6.18 4.83 2.56
CA VAL A 100 -6.04 6.28 2.69
C VAL A 100 -7.42 6.93 2.85
N GLU A 101 -7.67 7.51 4.01
CA GLU A 101 -8.80 8.41 4.22
C GLU A 101 -8.50 9.77 3.59
N VAL A 102 -9.44 10.29 2.81
CA VAL A 102 -9.39 11.63 2.22
C VAL A 102 -10.52 12.45 2.82
N PHE A 103 -10.22 13.65 3.30
CA PHE A 103 -11.19 14.51 3.98
C PHE A 103 -10.90 15.99 3.72
N PRO A 104 -11.90 16.88 3.84
CA PRO A 104 -11.70 18.31 3.71
C PRO A 104 -10.68 18.84 4.72
N LYS A 105 -9.77 19.70 4.25
CA LYS A 105 -8.78 20.31 5.10
C LYS A 105 -9.42 21.29 6.08
N GLU A 106 -9.05 21.23 7.36
CA GLU A 106 -9.66 22.05 8.40
C GLU A 106 -9.50 23.56 8.15
N THR A 107 -8.33 23.97 7.62
CA THR A 107 -8.02 25.38 7.36
C THR A 107 -8.60 25.92 6.06
N ASP A 108 -8.94 25.03 5.12
CA ASP A 108 -9.54 25.37 3.82
C ASP A 108 -10.34 24.17 3.29
N PRO A 109 -11.65 24.07 3.53
CA PRO A 109 -12.47 22.93 3.12
C PRO A 109 -12.56 22.72 1.60
N THR A 110 -12.08 23.65 0.78
CA THR A 110 -11.97 23.46 -0.68
C THR A 110 -10.76 22.61 -1.07
N MET A 111 -9.83 22.40 -0.15
CA MET A 111 -8.68 21.52 -0.28
C MET A 111 -8.90 20.22 0.49
N LEU A 112 -8.16 19.20 0.11
CA LEU A 112 -8.23 17.89 0.76
C LEU A 112 -6.94 17.62 1.54
N ASP A 113 -7.10 17.02 2.70
CA ASP A 113 -6.07 16.34 3.46
C ASP A 113 -6.28 14.82 3.37
N TRP A 114 -5.26 14.06 3.74
CA TRP A 114 -5.29 12.61 3.72
C TRP A 114 -4.44 12.03 4.85
N ARG A 115 -4.73 10.79 5.23
CA ARG A 115 -3.93 9.99 6.14
C ARG A 115 -4.18 8.50 5.89
N THR A 116 -3.25 7.65 6.29
CA THR A 116 -3.49 6.20 6.29
C THR A 116 -4.19 5.80 7.57
N ASN A 117 -5.33 5.13 7.47
CA ASN A 117 -6.01 4.49 8.59
C ASN A 117 -5.77 2.97 8.56
N LEU A 118 -5.71 2.36 9.74
CA LEU A 118 -5.64 0.91 9.91
C LEU A 118 -6.82 0.42 10.75
N TYR A 119 -7.37 -0.71 10.34
CA TYR A 119 -8.48 -1.37 11.00
C TYR A 119 -8.13 -2.83 11.24
N ARG A 120 -8.47 -3.34 12.43
CA ARG A 120 -8.52 -4.76 12.74
C ARG A 120 -9.90 -5.26 12.34
N ALA A 121 -9.96 -6.39 11.63
CA ALA A 121 -11.22 -6.97 11.20
C ALA A 121 -11.47 -8.32 11.86
N THR A 122 -12.65 -8.51 12.42
CA THR A 122 -13.12 -9.79 12.95
C THR A 122 -14.12 -10.47 12.01
N SER A 123 -14.78 -9.69 11.17
CA SER A 123 -15.66 -10.13 10.09
C SER A 123 -15.73 -9.05 9.00
N LEU A 124 -16.44 -9.33 7.89
CA LEU A 124 -16.66 -8.32 6.83
C LEU A 124 -17.63 -7.19 7.26
N THR A 125 -18.18 -7.27 8.46
CA THR A 125 -19.10 -6.25 9.01
C THR A 125 -18.59 -5.58 10.29
N ASP A 126 -17.45 -6.06 10.83
CA ASP A 126 -16.91 -5.59 12.11
C ASP A 126 -15.44 -5.22 11.97
N PHE A 127 -15.18 -3.91 12.03
CA PHE A 127 -13.86 -3.29 11.86
C PHE A 127 -13.59 -2.33 13.01
N GLU A 128 -12.57 -2.61 13.79
CA GLU A 128 -12.05 -1.72 14.84
C GLU A 128 -10.92 -0.85 14.27
N GLN A 129 -11.06 0.47 14.32
CA GLN A 129 -9.97 1.36 13.94
C GLN A 129 -8.86 1.30 15.00
N ILE A 130 -7.67 0.85 14.61
CA ILE A 130 -6.50 0.73 15.50
C ILE A 130 -5.50 1.86 15.30
N LEU A 131 -5.58 2.59 14.17
CA LEU A 131 -4.74 3.75 13.89
C LEU A 131 -5.48 4.73 12.98
N ALA A 132 -5.45 6.02 13.35
CA ALA A 132 -5.56 7.14 12.44
C ALA A 132 -4.16 7.74 12.30
N GLY A 133 -3.54 7.55 11.14
CA GLY A 133 -2.13 7.92 10.91
C GLY A 133 -1.89 9.43 10.81
N PRO A 134 -0.64 9.86 10.64
CA PRO A 134 -0.29 11.27 10.48
C PRO A 134 -0.98 11.91 9.28
N ILE A 135 -1.47 13.13 9.45
CA ILE A 135 -2.04 13.93 8.36
C ILE A 135 -0.94 14.22 7.32
N GLY A 136 -1.30 14.09 6.03
CA GLY A 136 -0.38 14.27 4.92
C GLY A 136 0.50 13.04 4.62
N MET A 137 0.33 11.93 5.35
CA MET A 137 1.05 10.68 5.11
C MET A 137 0.12 9.58 4.58
N LYS A 138 0.42 9.07 3.40
CA LYS A 138 -0.21 7.90 2.81
C LYS A 138 0.82 6.77 2.60
N ASP A 139 0.36 5.61 2.11
CA ASP A 139 1.20 4.44 1.86
C ASP A 139 1.96 3.91 3.09
N LEU A 140 1.39 4.11 4.30
CA LEU A 140 1.86 3.40 5.48
C LEU A 140 1.49 1.92 5.32
N ARG A 141 2.47 1.04 5.54
CA ARG A 141 2.31 -0.42 5.43
C ARG A 141 2.92 -1.09 6.66
N ILE A 142 2.28 -2.16 7.11
CA ILE A 142 2.79 -2.95 8.23
C ILE A 142 2.94 -4.41 7.82
N LYS A 143 3.87 -5.11 8.45
CA LYS A 143 4.09 -6.55 8.26
C LYS A 143 4.65 -7.17 9.52
N GLU A 144 4.07 -8.29 9.95
CA GLU A 144 4.67 -9.14 10.98
C GLU A 144 5.93 -9.81 10.44
N LEU A 145 7.00 -9.74 11.21
CA LEU A 145 8.30 -10.38 10.95
C LEU A 145 8.30 -11.82 11.49
N ALA A 146 9.28 -12.60 11.09
CA ALA A 146 9.43 -13.99 11.53
C ALA A 146 9.56 -14.13 13.07
N ASP A 147 10.11 -13.13 13.73
CA ASP A 147 10.27 -13.09 15.19
C ASP A 147 9.06 -12.49 15.95
N GLY A 148 7.96 -12.18 15.23
CA GLY A 148 6.73 -11.63 15.79
C GLY A 148 6.72 -10.11 15.97
N ARG A 149 7.84 -9.42 15.72
CA ARG A 149 7.86 -7.95 15.69
C ARG A 149 7.16 -7.43 14.44
N ILE A 150 6.89 -6.15 14.42
CA ILE A 150 6.14 -5.51 13.33
C ILE A 150 7.03 -4.49 12.64
N LEU A 151 7.28 -4.71 11.35
CA LEU A 151 7.88 -3.71 10.48
C LEU A 151 6.79 -2.74 10.02
N VAL A 152 7.06 -1.45 10.15
CA VAL A 152 6.22 -0.37 9.64
C VAL A 152 7.00 0.39 8.57
N LEU A 153 6.50 0.39 7.34
CA LEU A 153 6.98 1.31 6.30
C LEU A 153 6.14 2.57 6.33
N THR A 154 6.80 3.71 6.32
CA THR A 154 6.20 5.04 6.29
C THR A 154 6.53 5.74 4.97
N ARG A 155 5.75 6.77 4.63
CA ARG A 155 6.00 7.57 3.43
C ARG A 155 5.82 9.05 3.73
N PRO A 156 6.73 9.66 4.51
CA PRO A 156 6.69 11.08 4.76
C PRO A 156 6.87 11.89 3.47
N GLN A 157 6.23 13.05 3.46
CA GLN A 157 6.33 14.08 2.41
C GLN A 157 6.89 15.38 2.99
N GLY A 158 6.95 16.44 2.18
CA GLY A 158 7.40 17.77 2.60
C GLY A 158 8.88 17.78 2.99
N GLU A 159 9.20 18.46 4.08
CA GLU A 159 10.58 18.70 4.51
C GLU A 159 11.40 17.42 4.69
N LYS A 160 10.80 16.38 5.30
CA LYS A 160 11.46 15.11 5.57
C LYS A 160 11.60 14.23 4.31
N GLY A 161 10.56 14.13 3.51
CA GLY A 161 10.45 13.12 2.43
C GLY A 161 10.26 13.67 1.02
N GLY A 162 10.26 14.98 0.83
CA GLY A 162 10.01 15.59 -0.48
C GLY A 162 8.63 15.24 -1.01
N ARG A 163 8.56 14.63 -2.19
CA ARG A 163 7.31 14.13 -2.78
C ARG A 163 6.86 12.78 -2.23
N GLY A 164 7.72 12.07 -1.52
CA GLY A 164 7.45 10.79 -0.88
C GLY A 164 8.67 9.89 -0.94
N LYS A 165 9.29 9.66 0.22
CA LYS A 165 10.37 8.69 0.43
C LYS A 165 9.94 7.68 1.47
N ILE A 166 10.50 6.47 1.38
CA ILE A 166 10.16 5.40 2.30
C ILE A 166 11.01 5.55 3.57
N GLY A 167 10.36 5.54 4.73
CA GLY A 167 10.97 5.32 6.03
C GLY A 167 10.61 3.95 6.56
N ALA A 168 11.35 3.46 7.56
CA ALA A 168 11.07 2.19 8.21
C ALA A 168 11.35 2.26 9.70
N ILE A 169 10.50 1.57 10.48
CA ILE A 169 10.70 1.37 11.91
C ILE A 169 10.17 -0.02 12.29
N VAL A 170 10.81 -0.67 13.25
CA VAL A 170 10.35 -1.94 13.82
C VAL A 170 9.79 -1.68 15.21
N MET A 171 8.67 -2.31 15.52
CA MET A 171 7.97 -2.22 16.82
C MET A 171 7.74 -3.63 17.37
N ASP A 172 7.68 -3.76 18.69
CA ASP A 172 7.45 -5.05 19.34
C ASP A 172 5.97 -5.47 19.25
N SER A 173 5.05 -4.53 19.11
CA SER A 173 3.61 -4.82 19.01
C SER A 173 2.84 -3.70 18.32
N LEU A 174 1.58 -3.99 17.88
CA LEU A 174 0.66 -2.98 17.33
C LEU A 174 0.29 -1.89 18.34
N THR A 175 0.37 -2.16 19.66
CA THR A 175 0.06 -1.16 20.69
C THR A 175 1.09 -0.04 20.76
N GLU A 176 2.26 -0.25 20.15
CA GLU A 176 3.30 0.77 20.04
C GLU A 176 3.13 1.70 18.82
N LEU A 177 2.17 1.40 17.96
CA LEU A 177 1.92 2.15 16.73
C LEU A 177 1.27 3.50 17.05
N THR A 178 2.09 4.53 17.21
CA THR A 178 1.65 5.92 17.46
C THR A 178 2.11 6.86 16.37
N ILE A 179 1.44 8.02 16.26
CA ILE A 179 1.79 9.05 15.29
C ILE A 179 3.26 9.48 15.46
N GLU A 180 3.69 9.70 16.69
CA GLU A 180 5.05 10.17 17.00
C GLU A 180 6.11 9.15 16.53
N LYS A 181 5.89 7.84 16.75
CA LYS A 181 6.81 6.81 16.27
C LYS A 181 6.83 6.72 14.74
N ILE A 182 5.67 6.83 14.09
CA ILE A 182 5.55 6.82 12.64
C ILE A 182 6.30 8.02 12.03
N GLU A 183 6.09 9.22 12.56
CA GLU A 183 6.77 10.43 12.09
C GLU A 183 8.28 10.42 12.37
N ALA A 184 8.70 9.81 13.47
CA ALA A 184 10.11 9.66 13.83
C ALA A 184 10.85 8.61 12.99
N ALA A 185 10.14 7.71 12.28
CA ALA A 185 10.75 6.63 11.51
C ALA A 185 11.86 7.16 10.56
N PRO A 186 13.10 6.63 10.62
CA PRO A 186 14.17 7.08 9.77
C PRO A 186 13.90 6.74 8.31
N LEU A 187 14.36 7.58 7.39
CA LEU A 187 14.31 7.28 5.97
C LEU A 187 15.27 6.13 5.63
N LEU A 188 14.84 5.22 4.77
CA LEU A 188 15.70 4.18 4.24
C LEU A 188 16.87 4.81 3.46
N LYS A 189 18.06 4.24 3.60
CA LYS A 189 19.18 4.53 2.70
C LYS A 189 18.88 3.98 1.30
N ARG A 190 19.49 4.57 0.26
CA ARG A 190 19.28 4.21 -1.15
C ARG A 190 17.82 4.30 -1.60
N ASN A 191 17.11 5.28 -1.08
CA ASN A 191 15.75 5.65 -1.48
C ASN A 191 15.70 6.17 -2.92
N PHE A 192 14.53 6.66 -3.35
CA PHE A 192 14.34 7.28 -4.66
C PHE A 192 15.29 8.46 -4.86
N SER A 193 15.80 8.64 -6.08
CA SER A 193 16.77 9.67 -6.44
C SER A 193 16.12 10.86 -7.15
N GLY A 194 16.75 12.04 -7.03
CA GLY A 194 16.32 13.25 -7.74
C GLY A 194 14.87 13.62 -7.44
N GLU A 195 14.11 13.87 -8.50
CA GLU A 195 12.68 14.25 -8.45
C GLU A 195 11.73 13.04 -8.41
N GLU A 196 12.27 11.83 -8.32
CA GLU A 196 11.48 10.61 -8.19
C GLU A 196 10.91 10.45 -6.78
N TRP A 197 9.74 9.83 -6.69
CA TRP A 197 9.07 9.50 -5.43
C TRP A 197 8.39 8.14 -5.55
N GLY A 198 7.92 7.60 -4.44
CA GLY A 198 7.23 6.33 -4.45
C GLY A 198 6.87 5.85 -3.05
N GLY A 199 6.40 4.61 -2.97
CA GLY A 199 5.98 3.98 -1.72
C GLY A 199 5.93 2.47 -1.82
N GLY A 200 5.76 1.82 -0.67
CA GLY A 200 5.43 0.40 -0.60
C GLY A 200 3.93 0.20 -0.79
N ASN A 201 3.55 -0.79 -1.58
CA ASN A 201 2.15 -1.20 -1.74
C ASN A 201 1.87 -2.45 -0.89
N GLU A 202 2.79 -3.42 -0.91
CA GLU A 202 2.65 -4.69 -0.23
C GLU A 202 4.00 -5.21 0.27
N LEU A 203 4.03 -5.84 1.44
CA LEU A 203 5.21 -6.40 2.07
C LEU A 203 5.08 -7.92 2.17
N HIS A 204 6.11 -8.63 1.75
CA HIS A 204 6.19 -10.09 1.76
C HIS A 204 7.36 -10.55 2.62
N LEU A 205 7.11 -11.47 3.54
CA LEU A 205 8.16 -12.22 4.21
C LEU A 205 8.66 -13.29 3.23
N LEU A 206 9.93 -13.20 2.84
CA LEU A 206 10.57 -14.12 1.92
C LEU A 206 11.08 -15.37 2.65
N GLU A 207 11.45 -16.42 1.91
CA GLU A 207 11.95 -17.67 2.47
C GLU A 207 13.22 -17.51 3.32
N ASP A 208 14.03 -16.49 3.02
CA ASP A 208 15.24 -16.12 3.78
C ASP A 208 14.95 -15.13 4.94
N GLU A 209 13.69 -15.02 5.36
CA GLU A 209 13.19 -14.12 6.41
C GLU A 209 13.37 -12.62 6.12
N ARG A 210 13.84 -12.26 4.94
CA ARG A 210 13.90 -10.87 4.51
C ARG A 210 12.54 -10.35 4.06
N ILE A 211 12.43 -9.04 3.99
CA ILE A 211 11.23 -8.40 3.46
C ILE A 211 11.43 -7.99 2.01
N GLY A 212 10.61 -8.59 1.14
CA GLY A 212 10.35 -8.11 -0.21
C GLY A 212 9.23 -7.08 -0.20
N VAL A 213 9.38 -6.03 -0.98
CA VAL A 213 8.40 -4.97 -1.12
C VAL A 213 7.97 -4.88 -2.58
N LEU A 214 6.68 -5.04 -2.84
CA LEU A 214 6.05 -4.56 -4.06
C LEU A 214 5.67 -3.10 -3.81
N GLY A 215 6.03 -2.23 -4.72
CA GLY A 215 5.82 -0.81 -4.56
C GLY A 215 5.61 -0.11 -5.90
N HIS A 216 5.64 1.19 -5.84
CA HIS A 216 5.62 2.04 -7.02
C HIS A 216 6.74 3.07 -6.95
N ILE A 217 7.21 3.49 -8.11
CA ILE A 217 8.10 4.62 -8.31
C ILE A 217 7.47 5.55 -9.34
N ALA A 218 7.59 6.85 -9.12
CA ALA A 218 6.94 7.84 -9.95
C ALA A 218 7.88 9.01 -10.28
N CYS A 219 7.60 9.67 -11.41
CA CYS A 219 8.25 10.90 -11.83
C CYS A 219 7.26 11.78 -12.59
N PHE A 220 7.65 13.01 -12.88
CA PHE A 220 7.03 13.84 -13.90
C PHE A 220 7.82 13.70 -15.20
N ASP A 221 7.13 13.79 -16.32
CA ASP A 221 7.77 14.01 -17.63
C ASP A 221 7.99 15.50 -17.91
N GLU A 222 8.54 15.82 -19.09
CA GLU A 222 8.78 17.19 -19.53
C GLU A 222 7.50 18.02 -19.71
N ALA A 223 6.36 17.38 -19.94
CA ALA A 223 5.05 18.03 -20.05
C ALA A 223 4.41 18.31 -18.68
N GLY A 224 4.96 17.74 -17.61
CA GLY A 224 4.45 17.82 -16.24
C GLY A 224 3.42 16.74 -15.91
N ASP A 225 3.27 15.73 -16.76
CA ASP A 225 2.40 14.58 -16.51
C ASP A 225 3.06 13.60 -15.55
N ARG A 226 2.23 12.98 -14.69
CA ARG A 226 2.69 12.01 -13.69
C ARG A 226 2.72 10.61 -14.27
N HIS A 227 3.87 9.96 -14.15
CA HIS A 227 4.02 8.56 -14.53
C HIS A 227 4.30 7.71 -13.30
N TYR A 228 3.57 6.60 -13.17
CA TYR A 228 3.71 5.63 -12.09
C TYR A 228 4.10 4.27 -12.67
N TYR A 229 5.09 3.64 -12.07
CA TYR A 229 5.58 2.33 -12.47
C TYR A 229 5.61 1.40 -11.27
N ALA A 230 5.16 0.17 -11.47
CA ALA A 230 5.34 -0.87 -10.47
C ALA A 230 6.82 -1.20 -10.33
N CYS A 231 7.27 -1.41 -9.11
CA CYS A 231 8.64 -1.83 -8.83
C CYS A 231 8.66 -2.83 -7.68
N SER A 232 9.77 -3.56 -7.56
CA SER A 232 10.03 -4.42 -6.42
C SER A 232 11.44 -4.20 -5.91
N PHE A 233 11.64 -4.39 -4.62
CA PHE A 233 12.93 -4.31 -3.96
C PHE A 233 12.93 -5.13 -2.67
N ARG A 234 14.11 -5.38 -2.11
CA ARG A 234 14.26 -6.01 -0.79
C ARG A 234 14.80 -4.99 0.20
N LEU A 235 14.49 -5.22 1.46
CA LEU A 235 15.14 -4.54 2.58
C LEU A 235 16.33 -5.39 3.06
N ASN A 236 17.36 -4.71 3.54
CA ASN A 236 18.46 -5.38 4.22
C ASN A 236 18.02 -5.93 5.61
N GLU A 237 18.88 -6.69 6.28
CA GLU A 237 18.53 -7.41 7.52
C GLU A 237 18.09 -6.51 8.69
N ASP A 238 18.61 -5.29 8.78
CA ASP A 238 18.26 -4.32 9.82
C ASP A 238 17.16 -3.32 9.39
N PHE A 239 16.56 -3.52 8.21
CA PHE A 239 15.51 -2.67 7.63
C PHE A 239 15.88 -1.20 7.47
N SER A 240 17.17 -0.87 7.38
CA SER A 240 17.66 0.52 7.27
C SER A 240 17.90 0.97 5.84
N GLN A 241 17.86 0.04 4.87
CA GLN A 241 18.31 0.32 3.51
C GLN A 241 17.57 -0.55 2.49
N ILE A 242 17.33 0.02 1.30
CA ILE A 242 16.89 -0.72 0.11
C ILE A 242 18.09 -1.44 -0.48
N GLU A 243 17.98 -2.76 -0.62
CA GLU A 243 18.94 -3.56 -1.38
C GLU A 243 18.58 -3.53 -2.85
N GLN A 244 19.57 -3.29 -3.69
CA GLN A 244 19.46 -3.51 -5.11
C GLN A 244 19.77 -4.98 -5.38
N GLU A 245 18.84 -5.74 -5.94
CA GLU A 245 19.19 -7.01 -6.51
C GLU A 245 20.20 -6.78 -7.63
N LYS A 246 21.36 -7.45 -7.51
CA LYS A 246 22.21 -7.64 -8.68
C LYS A 246 21.45 -8.64 -9.55
N ASN A 247 20.82 -8.16 -10.61
CA ASN A 247 20.31 -9.04 -11.66
C ASN A 247 21.50 -9.94 -12.10
N LYS A 248 21.36 -11.22 -11.81
CA LYS A 248 22.23 -12.26 -12.41
C LYS A 248 21.64 -12.67 -13.74
#